data_02944761cca19fce2d546e7936331e44
#
_entry.id   02944761cca19fce2d546e7936331e44
#
_cell.length_a   1.000
_cell.length_b   1.000
_cell.length_c   1.000
_cell.angle_alpha   90.00
_cell.angle_beta   90.00
_cell.angle_gamma   90.00
#
_symmetry.space_group_name_H-M   'P 1'
#
loop_
_entity.id
_entity.type
_entity.pdbx_description
1 polymer ?
#
loop_
_entity_poly.entity_id
_entity_poly.type
_entity_poly.pdbx_seq_one_letter_code
_entity_poly.pdbx_strand_id
1 'polypeptide(L)'
;MRKKLITRICVCAILSALYFVLDLISIKAGPFKLSVSGLPIIIVSIIYGPIDGMIVGFTGAFLGQLLSYGFTPTTILWCLPALARGLFIGLFTKKLNPKDEPIKLIVLIVISSLLVTTINTVVMYIDSVIYNYYSYAYIFGALTYRYIAGILTAIIYSVLTPIIYEPVSKILNVKKPSKDTDELKLVNVFKCLSYIFGVVSIFTCFIYYISILFGVLGIIASIITRQIKNNKGFKYSLYGLVLTISIIILKMLMLAIANGIVQGILYILSIIM
;
A
#
# COMPACT_ATOMS: atom_id res chain seq x y z
N MET A 1 10.62 30.11 17.53
CA MET A 1 10.80 28.66 17.32
C MET A 1 9.90 27.78 18.20
N ARG A 2 9.87 27.96 19.53
CA ARG A 2 9.08 27.12 20.47
C ARG A 2 7.59 26.98 20.12
N LYS A 3 6.89 28.09 19.81
CA LYS A 3 5.42 28.04 19.50
C LYS A 3 5.11 27.11 18.31
N LYS A 4 5.89 27.12 17.24
CA LYS A 4 5.69 26.24 16.08
C LYS A 4 5.90 24.75 16.40
N LEU A 5 6.87 24.44 17.27
CA LEU A 5 7.14 23.07 17.70
C LEU A 5 6.00 22.53 18.57
N ILE A 6 5.50 23.34 19.51
CA ILE A 6 4.38 22.97 20.38
C ILE A 6 3.13 22.70 19.53
N THR A 7 2.78 23.60 18.60
CA THR A 7 1.63 23.40 17.69
C THR A 7 1.78 22.10 16.89
N ARG A 8 2.97 21.80 16.36
CA ARG A 8 3.25 20.57 15.61
C ARG A 8 3.02 19.31 16.46
N ILE A 9 3.52 19.31 17.70
CA ILE A 9 3.33 18.19 18.64
C ILE A 9 1.85 18.00 18.98
N CYS A 10 1.15 19.09 19.29
CA CYS A 10 -0.30 19.04 19.60
C CYS A 10 -1.11 18.50 18.41
N VAL A 11 -0.82 18.94 17.19
CA VAL A 11 -1.50 18.44 15.98
C VAL A 11 -1.22 16.96 15.77
N CYS A 12 0.03 16.50 15.94
CA CYS A 12 0.36 15.08 15.85
C CYS A 12 -0.38 14.26 16.91
N ALA A 13 -0.47 14.73 18.15
CA ALA A 13 -1.18 14.05 19.23
C ALA A 13 -2.69 13.93 18.91
N ILE A 14 -3.32 15.03 18.48
CA ILE A 14 -4.75 15.04 18.12
C ILE A 14 -5.01 14.10 16.94
N LEU A 15 -4.15 14.11 15.91
CA LEU A 15 -4.32 13.25 14.73
C LEU A 15 -4.03 11.78 15.04
N SER A 16 -3.15 11.48 16.01
CA SER A 16 -2.95 10.11 16.51
C SER A 16 -4.20 9.60 17.26
N ALA A 17 -4.80 10.42 18.10
CA ALA A 17 -6.05 10.10 18.77
C ALA A 17 -7.20 9.92 17.77
N LEU A 18 -7.28 10.79 16.75
CA LEU A 18 -8.27 10.67 15.69
C LEU A 18 -8.08 9.38 14.88
N TYR A 19 -6.83 9.02 14.54
CA TYR A 19 -6.53 7.74 13.90
C TYR A 19 -7.11 6.58 14.73
N PHE A 20 -6.81 6.56 16.02
CA PHE A 20 -7.28 5.52 16.94
C PHE A 20 -8.81 5.42 16.96
N VAL A 21 -9.51 6.53 17.13
CA VAL A 21 -10.99 6.57 17.15
C VAL A 21 -11.56 6.07 15.81
N LEU A 22 -11.03 6.52 14.68
CA LEU A 22 -11.46 6.08 13.35
C LEU A 22 -11.16 4.60 13.09
N ASP A 23 -10.12 4.05 13.72
CA ASP A 23 -9.80 2.63 13.63
C ASP A 23 -10.78 1.75 14.41
N LEU A 24 -11.28 2.24 15.55
CA LEU A 24 -12.32 1.57 16.32
C LEU A 24 -13.66 1.48 15.56
N ILE A 25 -14.00 2.52 14.80
CA ILE A 25 -15.26 2.60 14.01
C ILE A 25 -15.12 1.82 12.68
N SER A 26 -13.96 1.22 12.40
CA SER A 26 -13.73 0.50 11.14
C SER A 26 -14.66 -0.70 10.97
N ILE A 27 -15.17 -0.88 9.75
CA ILE A 27 -15.97 -2.05 9.38
C ILE A 27 -15.02 -3.23 9.21
N LYS A 28 -15.17 -4.23 10.08
CA LYS A 28 -14.39 -5.48 10.04
C LYS A 28 -15.34 -6.64 9.72
N ALA A 29 -15.12 -7.32 8.60
CA ALA A 29 -15.89 -8.48 8.17
C ALA A 29 -14.92 -9.59 7.73
N GLY A 30 -14.54 -10.45 8.66
CA GLY A 30 -13.52 -11.49 8.42
C GLY A 30 -12.18 -10.88 7.96
N PRO A 31 -11.66 -11.29 6.79
CA PRO A 31 -10.40 -10.77 6.25
C PRO A 31 -10.53 -9.35 5.66
N PHE A 32 -11.74 -8.82 5.57
CA PHE A 32 -12.05 -7.52 4.99
C PHE A 32 -12.07 -6.45 6.08
N LYS A 33 -11.29 -5.38 5.91
CA LYS A 33 -11.31 -4.21 6.78
C LYS A 33 -11.44 -2.95 5.94
N LEU A 34 -12.53 -2.22 6.09
CA LEU A 34 -12.73 -0.90 5.52
C LEU A 34 -12.58 0.13 6.64
N SER A 35 -11.60 1.03 6.51
CA SER A 35 -11.31 2.02 7.53
C SER A 35 -10.90 3.34 6.93
N VAL A 36 -11.35 4.42 7.54
CA VAL A 36 -10.92 5.79 7.21
C VAL A 36 -9.78 6.28 8.12
N SER A 37 -9.26 5.42 8.98
CA SER A 37 -8.21 5.75 9.97
C SER A 37 -6.90 6.23 9.33
N GLY A 38 -6.61 5.88 8.09
CA GLY A 38 -5.41 6.36 7.40
C GLY A 38 -5.42 7.84 7.01
N LEU A 39 -6.58 8.52 7.00
CA LEU A 39 -6.68 9.94 6.64
C LEU A 39 -5.83 10.87 7.53
N PRO A 40 -5.86 10.76 8.88
CA PRO A 40 -4.99 11.55 9.74
C PRO A 40 -3.51 11.43 9.40
N ILE A 41 -3.04 10.20 9.08
CA ILE A 41 -1.65 9.96 8.68
C ILE A 41 -1.35 10.69 7.36
N ILE A 42 -2.23 10.56 6.36
CA ILE A 42 -2.05 11.20 5.05
C ILE A 42 -1.95 12.71 5.23
N ILE A 43 -2.86 13.33 5.97
CA ILE A 43 -2.91 14.77 6.18
C ILE A 43 -1.66 15.28 6.89
N VAL A 44 -1.25 14.65 8.00
CA VAL A 44 -0.06 15.07 8.73
C VAL A 44 1.21 14.87 7.90
N SER A 45 1.27 13.81 7.11
CA SER A 45 2.40 13.54 6.22
C SER A 45 2.56 14.59 5.14
N ILE A 46 1.45 15.09 4.59
CA ILE A 46 1.46 16.17 3.60
C ILE A 46 1.89 17.51 4.24
N ILE A 47 1.45 17.79 5.47
CA ILE A 47 1.67 19.07 6.16
C ILE A 47 3.07 19.16 6.76
N TYR A 48 3.48 18.15 7.50
CA TYR A 48 4.72 18.18 8.31
C TYR A 48 5.81 17.23 7.80
N GLY A 49 5.47 16.33 6.89
CA GLY A 49 6.41 15.41 6.27
C GLY A 49 6.44 14.00 6.85
N PRO A 50 7.44 13.18 6.44
CA PRO A 50 7.43 11.74 6.69
C PRO A 50 7.57 11.38 8.17
N ILE A 51 8.39 12.09 8.94
CA ILE A 51 8.64 11.76 10.35
C ILE A 51 7.36 11.91 11.18
N ASP A 52 6.62 13.00 10.99
CA ASP A 52 5.37 13.20 11.72
C ASP A 52 4.28 12.21 11.27
N GLY A 53 4.25 11.90 9.98
CA GLY A 53 3.38 10.85 9.46
C GLY A 53 3.66 9.48 10.08
N MET A 54 4.94 9.13 10.25
CA MET A 54 5.35 7.91 10.94
C MET A 54 4.95 7.92 12.41
N ILE A 55 5.18 9.03 13.11
CA ILE A 55 4.82 9.17 14.54
C ILE A 55 3.30 9.01 14.73
N VAL A 56 2.50 9.72 13.95
CA VAL A 56 1.03 9.62 14.03
C VAL A 56 0.55 8.22 13.68
N GLY A 57 1.10 7.61 12.63
CA GLY A 57 0.76 6.25 12.24
C GLY A 57 1.13 5.22 13.30
N PHE A 58 2.35 5.30 13.83
CA PHE A 58 2.81 4.39 14.86
C PHE A 58 2.02 4.52 16.16
N THR A 59 1.91 5.75 16.70
CA THR A 59 1.22 5.97 17.99
C THR A 59 -0.26 5.62 17.91
N GLY A 60 -0.96 6.01 16.83
CA GLY A 60 -2.37 5.68 16.65
C GLY A 60 -2.61 4.17 16.49
N ALA A 61 -1.80 3.49 15.68
CA ALA A 61 -1.89 2.05 15.51
C ALA A 61 -1.51 1.29 16.78
N PHE A 62 -0.48 1.73 17.49
CA PHE A 62 -0.05 1.14 18.75
C PHE A 62 -1.15 1.20 19.82
N LEU A 63 -1.80 2.36 19.99
CA LEU A 63 -2.94 2.51 20.89
C LEU A 63 -4.11 1.61 20.49
N GLY A 64 -4.40 1.51 19.18
CA GLY A 64 -5.44 0.63 18.66
C GLY A 64 -5.16 -0.85 18.94
N GLN A 65 -3.92 -1.30 18.75
CA GLN A 65 -3.51 -2.67 19.05
C GLN A 65 -3.57 -2.96 20.56
N LEU A 66 -3.03 -2.04 21.37
CA LEU A 66 -2.98 -2.19 22.82
C LEU A 66 -4.38 -2.33 23.43
N LEU A 67 -5.34 -1.51 22.99
CA LEU A 67 -6.69 -1.54 23.52
C LEU A 67 -7.56 -2.66 22.95
N SER A 68 -7.33 -3.09 21.71
CA SER A 68 -8.12 -4.16 21.09
C SER A 68 -7.63 -5.56 21.44
N TYR A 69 -6.32 -5.76 21.59
CA TYR A 69 -5.72 -7.10 21.73
C TYR A 69 -4.74 -7.21 22.90
N GLY A 70 -4.49 -6.13 23.65
CA GLY A 70 -3.46 -6.09 24.67
C GLY A 70 -2.05 -6.01 24.06
N PHE A 71 -1.03 -6.10 24.91
CA PHE A 71 0.35 -6.15 24.46
C PHE A 71 0.74 -7.58 24.09
N THR A 72 1.01 -7.80 22.82
CA THR A 72 1.41 -9.09 22.26
C THR A 72 2.80 -8.99 21.63
N PRO A 73 3.54 -10.09 21.46
CA PRO A 73 4.85 -10.09 20.77
C PRO A 73 4.79 -9.48 19.35
N THR A 74 3.63 -9.56 18.69
CA THR A 74 3.43 -9.06 17.33
C THR A 74 2.83 -7.65 17.26
N THR A 75 2.52 -7.01 18.40
CA THR A 75 1.93 -5.65 18.45
C THR A 75 2.72 -4.64 17.63
N ILE A 76 4.05 -4.66 17.70
CA ILE A 76 4.91 -3.73 16.95
C ILE A 76 4.82 -4.01 15.44
N LEU A 77 4.72 -5.28 15.03
CA LEU A 77 4.57 -5.65 13.63
C LEU A 77 3.27 -5.08 13.04
N TRP A 78 2.18 -5.10 13.78
CA TRP A 78 0.90 -4.54 13.37
C TRP A 78 0.89 -3.00 13.28
N CYS A 79 1.90 -2.32 13.81
CA CYS A 79 2.09 -0.87 13.63
C CYS A 79 2.81 -0.54 12.31
N LEU A 80 3.55 -1.48 11.71
CA LEU A 80 4.35 -1.24 10.50
C LEU A 80 3.55 -0.73 9.30
N PRO A 81 2.35 -1.21 8.98
CA PRO A 81 1.58 -0.71 7.85
C PRO A 81 1.23 0.78 7.97
N ALA A 82 0.84 1.22 9.16
CA ALA A 82 0.50 2.62 9.42
C ALA A 82 1.75 3.52 9.37
N LEU A 83 2.86 3.06 9.95
CA LEU A 83 4.15 3.72 9.88
C LEU A 83 4.64 3.85 8.43
N ALA A 84 4.55 2.78 7.65
CA ALA A 84 4.94 2.78 6.24
C ALA A 84 4.10 3.75 5.41
N ARG A 85 2.80 3.87 5.68
CA ARG A 85 1.94 4.87 5.04
C ARG A 85 2.44 6.28 5.29
N GLY A 86 2.74 6.62 6.55
CA GLY A 86 3.24 7.93 6.95
C GLY A 86 4.56 8.28 6.27
N LEU A 87 5.49 7.33 6.28
CA LEU A 87 6.78 7.46 5.61
C LEU A 87 6.59 7.68 4.11
N PHE A 88 5.85 6.80 3.44
CA PHE A 88 5.68 6.82 2.00
C PHE A 88 5.02 8.12 1.53
N ILE A 89 3.85 8.44 2.07
CA ILE A 89 3.14 9.68 1.72
C ILE A 89 4.02 10.90 1.99
N GLY A 90 4.65 10.99 3.17
CA GLY A 90 5.45 12.16 3.54
C GLY A 90 6.71 12.35 2.70
N LEU A 91 7.35 11.27 2.23
CA LEU A 91 8.51 11.37 1.34
C LEU A 91 8.13 11.96 -0.02
N PHE A 92 6.99 11.52 -0.57
CA PHE A 92 6.59 11.88 -1.92
C PHE A 92 5.76 13.17 -1.97
N THR A 93 5.03 13.53 -0.90
CA THR A 93 4.23 14.75 -0.86
C THR A 93 4.98 15.97 -0.36
N LYS A 94 6.19 15.82 0.19
CA LYS A 94 6.98 16.95 0.71
C LYS A 94 7.10 18.12 -0.27
N LYS A 95 6.90 17.85 -1.56
CA LYS A 95 7.08 18.77 -2.68
C LYS A 95 5.86 18.88 -3.58
N LEU A 96 4.79 18.15 -3.26
CA LEU A 96 3.57 18.09 -4.03
C LEU A 96 2.60 19.12 -3.45
N ASN A 97 2.05 19.98 -4.30
CA ASN A 97 0.96 20.84 -3.88
C ASN A 97 -0.37 20.12 -4.19
N PRO A 98 -1.11 19.67 -3.15
CA PRO A 98 -2.34 18.93 -3.34
C PRO A 98 -3.40 19.64 -4.20
N LYS A 99 -3.34 20.98 -4.27
CA LYS A 99 -4.27 21.79 -5.08
C LYS A 99 -3.89 21.82 -6.56
N ASP A 100 -2.60 21.96 -6.85
CA ASP A 100 -2.12 22.16 -8.22
C ASP A 100 -1.93 20.82 -8.96
N GLU A 101 -1.77 19.72 -8.20
CA GLU A 101 -1.44 18.41 -8.75
C GLU A 101 -2.33 17.29 -8.14
N PRO A 102 -3.67 17.38 -8.26
CA PRO A 102 -4.59 16.42 -7.64
C PRO A 102 -4.40 14.99 -8.16
N ILE A 103 -4.07 14.83 -9.44
CA ILE A 103 -3.86 13.49 -10.05
C ILE A 103 -2.65 12.81 -9.44
N LYS A 104 -1.54 13.53 -9.23
CA LYS A 104 -0.34 12.96 -8.58
C LYS A 104 -0.63 12.53 -7.14
N LEU A 105 -1.42 13.33 -6.43
CA LEU A 105 -1.84 12.99 -5.06
C LEU A 105 -2.72 11.72 -5.04
N ILE A 106 -3.71 11.62 -5.92
CA ILE A 106 -4.57 10.44 -6.04
C ILE A 106 -3.73 9.19 -6.30
N VAL A 107 -2.85 9.24 -7.30
CA VAL A 107 -1.98 8.11 -7.62
C VAL A 107 -1.10 7.71 -6.43
N LEU A 108 -0.55 8.69 -5.72
CA LEU A 108 0.26 8.44 -4.53
C LEU A 108 -0.54 7.76 -3.40
N ILE A 109 -1.78 8.18 -3.19
CA ILE A 109 -2.70 7.57 -2.21
C ILE A 109 -3.02 6.13 -2.61
N VAL A 110 -3.29 5.86 -3.88
CA VAL A 110 -3.55 4.50 -4.38
C VAL A 110 -2.33 3.59 -4.16
N ILE A 111 -1.15 4.05 -4.57
CA ILE A 111 0.10 3.29 -4.37
C ILE A 111 0.34 3.02 -2.88
N SER A 112 0.16 4.03 -2.02
CA SER A 112 0.29 3.89 -0.57
C SER A 112 -0.68 2.87 0.00
N SER A 113 -1.93 2.84 -0.46
CA SER A 113 -2.94 1.89 0.02
C SER A 113 -2.62 0.46 -0.38
N LEU A 114 -2.14 0.24 -1.61
CA LEU A 114 -1.69 -1.07 -2.07
C LEU A 114 -0.45 -1.54 -1.30
N LEU A 115 0.52 -0.65 -1.06
CA LEU A 115 1.71 -0.95 -0.26
C LEU A 115 1.32 -1.35 1.18
N VAL A 116 0.42 -0.62 1.80
CA VAL A 116 -0.09 -0.94 3.14
C VAL A 116 -0.81 -2.29 3.17
N THR A 117 -1.61 -2.60 2.15
CA THR A 117 -2.28 -3.92 2.04
C THR A 117 -1.26 -5.05 1.94
N THR A 118 -0.18 -4.86 1.18
CA THR A 118 0.91 -5.84 1.08
C THR A 118 1.62 -6.04 2.41
N ILE A 119 2.00 -4.95 3.09
CA ILE A 119 2.66 -5.02 4.40
C ILE A 119 1.73 -5.69 5.42
N ASN A 120 0.45 -5.34 5.46
CA ASN A 120 -0.54 -6.00 6.32
C ASN A 120 -0.61 -7.51 6.09
N THR A 121 -0.53 -7.95 4.83
CA THR A 121 -0.55 -9.38 4.51
C THR A 121 0.71 -10.09 4.98
N VAL A 122 1.88 -9.45 4.85
CA VAL A 122 3.15 -9.97 5.37
C VAL A 122 3.12 -10.06 6.89
N VAL A 123 2.65 -9.02 7.56
CA VAL A 123 2.50 -9.00 9.04
C VAL A 123 1.58 -10.12 9.49
N MET A 124 0.44 -10.31 8.84
CA MET A 124 -0.50 -11.37 9.15
C MET A 124 0.10 -12.77 8.93
N TYR A 125 0.92 -12.93 7.88
CA TYR A 125 1.64 -14.18 7.66
C TYR A 125 2.60 -14.48 8.83
N ILE A 126 3.43 -13.50 9.23
CA ILE A 126 4.36 -13.63 10.35
C ILE A 126 3.60 -13.95 11.66
N ASP A 127 2.53 -13.20 11.92
CA ASP A 127 1.69 -13.37 13.10
C ASP A 127 1.09 -14.79 13.14
N SER A 128 0.57 -15.29 12.02
CA SER A 128 -0.02 -16.62 11.92
C SER A 128 0.99 -17.74 12.14
N VAL A 129 2.25 -17.56 11.76
CA VAL A 129 3.33 -18.51 12.02
C VAL A 129 3.71 -18.51 13.50
N ILE A 130 3.82 -17.32 14.12
CA ILE A 130 4.17 -17.19 15.55
C ILE A 130 3.11 -17.85 16.44
N TYR A 131 1.83 -17.67 16.12
CA TYR A 131 0.72 -18.19 16.94
C TYR A 131 0.16 -19.54 16.44
N ASN A 132 0.81 -20.19 15.47
CA ASN A 132 0.45 -21.51 14.96
C ASN A 132 -0.99 -21.63 14.40
N TYR A 133 -1.57 -20.54 13.85
CA TYR A 133 -2.85 -20.60 13.14
C TYR A 133 -2.70 -20.43 11.61
N TYR A 134 -1.51 -20.69 11.08
CA TYR A 134 -1.24 -20.55 9.65
C TYR A 134 -2.17 -21.44 8.83
N SER A 135 -2.86 -20.82 7.89
CA SER A 135 -3.62 -21.50 6.84
C SER A 135 -3.42 -20.77 5.53
N TYR A 136 -3.03 -21.50 4.49
CA TYR A 136 -2.83 -20.92 3.16
C TYR A 136 -4.10 -20.23 2.65
N ALA A 137 -5.26 -20.88 2.83
CA ALA A 137 -6.56 -20.34 2.43
C ALA A 137 -6.92 -19.05 3.18
N TYR A 138 -6.61 -18.97 4.46
CA TYR A 138 -6.89 -17.79 5.28
C TYR A 138 -6.03 -16.59 4.89
N ILE A 139 -4.76 -16.79 4.57
CA ILE A 139 -3.84 -15.71 4.26
C ILE A 139 -3.90 -15.34 2.78
N PHE A 140 -3.76 -16.32 1.89
CA PHE A 140 -3.65 -16.09 0.46
C PHE A 140 -4.98 -16.20 -0.29
N GLY A 141 -5.93 -16.99 0.17
CA GLY A 141 -7.29 -17.05 -0.39
C GLY A 141 -8.06 -15.73 -0.23
N ALA A 142 -7.80 -15.00 0.86
CA ALA A 142 -8.41 -13.70 1.10
C ALA A 142 -7.69 -12.51 0.45
N LEU A 143 -6.58 -12.70 -0.26
CA LEU A 143 -5.80 -11.62 -0.87
C LEU A 143 -6.62 -10.74 -1.80
N THR A 144 -7.40 -11.35 -2.68
CA THR A 144 -8.24 -10.60 -3.63
C THR A 144 -9.19 -9.64 -2.91
N TYR A 145 -9.88 -10.12 -1.87
CA TYR A 145 -10.78 -9.29 -1.06
C TYR A 145 -10.05 -8.14 -0.36
N ARG A 146 -8.83 -8.37 0.14
CA ARG A 146 -8.02 -7.34 0.78
C ARG A 146 -7.57 -6.26 -0.19
N TYR A 147 -7.16 -6.62 -1.41
CA TYR A 147 -6.79 -5.64 -2.42
C TYR A 147 -8.00 -4.85 -2.91
N ILE A 148 -9.17 -5.46 -3.07
CA ILE A 148 -10.41 -4.75 -3.37
C ILE A 148 -10.72 -3.74 -2.26
N ALA A 149 -10.65 -4.14 -0.98
CA ALA A 149 -10.83 -3.25 0.15
C ALA A 149 -9.80 -2.11 0.16
N GLY A 150 -8.54 -2.42 -0.17
CA GLY A 150 -7.47 -1.43 -0.30
C GLY A 150 -7.74 -0.39 -1.39
N ILE A 151 -8.27 -0.80 -2.55
CA ILE A 151 -8.65 0.10 -3.64
C ILE A 151 -9.85 0.96 -3.24
N LEU A 152 -10.90 0.36 -2.65
CA LEU A 152 -12.07 1.12 -2.15
C LEU A 152 -11.64 2.17 -1.11
N THR A 153 -10.79 1.79 -0.18
CA THR A 153 -10.22 2.70 0.81
C THR A 153 -9.40 3.81 0.15
N ALA A 154 -8.64 3.49 -0.90
CA ALA A 154 -7.87 4.49 -1.64
C ALA A 154 -8.77 5.51 -2.36
N ILE A 155 -9.89 5.07 -2.91
CA ILE A 155 -10.88 5.98 -3.53
C ILE A 155 -11.43 6.95 -2.48
N ILE A 156 -11.84 6.43 -1.32
CA ILE A 156 -12.34 7.26 -0.21
C ILE A 156 -11.27 8.29 0.22
N TYR A 157 -10.02 7.86 0.40
CA TYR A 157 -8.94 8.76 0.76
C TYR A 157 -8.64 9.81 -0.30
N SER A 158 -8.73 9.44 -1.58
CA SER A 158 -8.48 10.35 -2.71
C SER A 158 -9.51 11.48 -2.77
N VAL A 159 -10.76 11.19 -2.39
CA VAL A 159 -11.83 12.20 -2.32
C VAL A 159 -11.72 13.06 -1.06
N LEU A 160 -11.53 12.42 0.10
CA LEU A 160 -11.55 13.13 1.39
C LEU A 160 -10.28 13.94 1.66
N THR A 161 -9.12 13.49 1.18
CA THR A 161 -7.84 14.18 1.46
C THR A 161 -7.82 15.63 1.00
N PRO A 162 -8.16 16.00 -0.25
CA PRO A 162 -8.15 17.40 -0.67
C PRO A 162 -9.18 18.25 0.07
N ILE A 163 -10.35 17.69 0.39
CA ILE A 163 -11.43 18.38 1.12
C ILE A 163 -10.96 18.76 2.53
N ILE A 164 -10.29 17.84 3.23
CA ILE A 164 -9.84 18.06 4.62
C ILE A 164 -8.52 18.85 4.63
N TYR A 165 -7.63 18.60 3.68
CA TYR A 165 -6.33 19.29 3.61
C TYR A 165 -6.48 20.81 3.48
N GLU A 166 -7.44 21.29 2.68
CA GLU A 166 -7.59 22.72 2.42
C GLU A 166 -7.88 23.56 3.67
N PRO A 167 -8.91 23.25 4.49
CA PRO A 167 -9.17 24.01 5.72
C PRO A 167 -8.04 23.85 6.73
N VAL A 168 -7.48 22.65 6.89
CA VAL A 168 -6.40 22.38 7.86
C VAL A 168 -5.14 23.16 7.48
N SER A 169 -4.76 23.19 6.22
CA SER A 169 -3.58 23.93 5.76
C SER A 169 -3.70 25.43 5.95
N LYS A 170 -4.92 25.99 5.82
CA LYS A 170 -5.21 27.42 6.07
C LYS A 170 -5.07 27.74 7.58
N ILE A 171 -5.65 26.91 8.45
CA ILE A 171 -5.59 27.10 9.91
C ILE A 171 -4.13 27.01 10.41
N LEU A 172 -3.35 26.09 9.88
CA LEU A 172 -1.97 25.87 10.28
C LEU A 172 -0.96 26.81 9.58
N ASN A 173 -1.41 27.73 8.72
CA ASN A 173 -0.55 28.65 7.95
C ASN A 173 0.62 27.94 7.25
N VAL A 174 0.33 26.83 6.58
CA VAL A 174 1.35 26.04 5.89
C VAL A 174 1.85 26.79 4.66
N LYS A 175 3.14 27.14 4.65
CA LYS A 175 3.77 27.78 3.48
C LYS A 175 3.87 26.77 2.33
N LYS A 176 3.42 27.19 1.15
CA LYS A 176 3.55 26.39 -0.09
C LYS A 176 5.03 26.18 -0.43
N PRO A 177 5.44 24.97 -0.89
CA PRO A 177 6.76 24.77 -1.46
C PRO A 177 6.90 25.55 -2.78
N SER A 178 8.08 26.12 -3.04
CA SER A 178 8.38 26.79 -4.30
C SER A 178 8.60 25.77 -5.44
N LYS A 179 8.10 26.11 -6.64
CA LYS A 179 7.86 25.17 -7.75
C LYS A 179 9.11 24.69 -8.52
N ASP A 180 10.20 25.44 -8.53
CA ASP A 180 11.19 25.29 -9.62
C ASP A 180 12.39 24.33 -9.39
N THR A 181 12.79 24.05 -8.17
CA THR A 181 13.97 23.18 -7.91
C THR A 181 13.59 21.72 -7.60
N ASP A 182 12.32 21.43 -7.43
CA ASP A 182 11.82 20.24 -6.79
C ASP A 182 11.18 19.24 -7.75
N GLU A 183 10.77 19.68 -8.94
CA GLU A 183 10.18 18.81 -9.96
C GLU A 183 11.19 17.77 -10.46
N LEU A 184 12.45 18.18 -10.65
CA LEU A 184 13.52 17.30 -11.12
C LEU A 184 13.86 16.19 -10.11
N LYS A 185 13.82 16.50 -8.81
CA LYS A 185 14.08 15.52 -7.75
C LYS A 185 12.93 14.52 -7.60
N LEU A 186 11.69 14.98 -7.72
CA LEU A 186 10.50 14.12 -7.67
C LEU A 186 10.50 13.13 -8.85
N VAL A 187 10.78 13.61 -10.05
CA VAL A 187 10.92 12.74 -11.24
C VAL A 187 11.98 11.68 -11.03
N ASN A 188 13.12 12.03 -10.45
CA ASN A 188 14.18 11.05 -10.17
C ASN A 188 13.77 10.01 -9.12
N VAL A 189 13.02 10.40 -8.10
CA VAL A 189 12.51 9.46 -7.09
C VAL A 189 11.52 8.48 -7.70
N PHE A 190 10.57 8.93 -8.52
CA PHE A 190 9.64 8.03 -9.21
C PHE A 190 10.34 7.13 -10.24
N LYS A 191 11.42 7.60 -10.88
CA LYS A 191 12.27 6.74 -11.72
C LYS A 191 12.91 5.61 -10.91
N CYS A 192 13.51 5.93 -9.77
CA CYS A 192 14.07 4.92 -8.87
C CYS A 192 13.00 3.94 -8.39
N LEU A 193 11.82 4.45 -8.01
CA LEU A 193 10.71 3.62 -7.54
C LEU A 193 10.22 2.67 -8.64
N SER A 194 10.03 3.18 -9.86
CA SER A 194 9.66 2.38 -11.03
C SER A 194 10.69 1.27 -11.29
N TYR A 195 11.98 1.60 -11.17
CA TYR A 195 13.05 0.63 -11.33
C TYR A 195 13.00 -0.46 -10.26
N ILE A 196 12.90 -0.07 -8.98
CA ILE A 196 12.83 -1.00 -7.84
C ILE A 196 11.61 -1.93 -7.98
N PHE A 197 10.43 -1.36 -8.22
CA PHE A 197 9.21 -2.15 -8.38
C PHE A 197 9.29 -3.09 -9.59
N GLY A 198 9.88 -2.65 -10.70
CA GLY A 198 10.11 -3.49 -11.86
C GLY A 198 11.01 -4.68 -11.57
N VAL A 199 12.13 -4.46 -10.87
CA VAL A 199 13.05 -5.51 -10.47
C VAL A 199 12.38 -6.48 -9.50
N VAL A 200 11.68 -5.97 -8.47
CA VAL A 200 10.95 -6.81 -7.52
C VAL A 200 9.87 -7.64 -8.21
N SER A 201 9.15 -7.09 -9.19
CA SER A 201 8.17 -7.83 -9.99
C SER A 201 8.77 -9.03 -10.70
N ILE A 202 10.00 -8.89 -11.25
CA ILE A 202 10.70 -10.00 -11.91
C ILE A 202 11.07 -11.10 -10.90
N PHE A 203 11.64 -10.72 -9.75
CA PHE A 203 12.03 -11.69 -8.72
C PHE A 203 10.86 -12.40 -8.06
N THR A 204 9.70 -11.75 -8.01
CA THR A 204 8.48 -12.31 -7.37
C THR A 204 7.55 -12.99 -8.37
N CYS A 205 7.98 -13.24 -9.60
CA CYS A 205 7.13 -13.81 -10.69
C CYS A 205 6.47 -15.15 -10.32
N PHE A 206 7.08 -15.95 -9.45
CA PHE A 206 6.49 -17.20 -8.95
C PHE A 206 5.31 -16.98 -7.98
N ILE A 207 5.21 -15.80 -7.37
CA ILE A 207 4.11 -15.40 -6.50
C ILE A 207 3.26 -14.39 -7.28
N TYR A 208 2.34 -14.88 -8.11
CA TYR A 208 1.61 -14.12 -9.13
C TYR A 208 1.03 -12.80 -8.63
N TYR A 209 0.34 -12.83 -7.49
CA TYR A 209 -0.32 -11.65 -6.94
C TYR A 209 0.67 -10.53 -6.58
N ILE A 210 1.79 -10.90 -5.98
CA ILE A 210 2.85 -9.95 -5.59
C ILE A 210 3.53 -9.39 -6.82
N SER A 211 3.85 -10.22 -7.81
CA SER A 211 4.49 -9.80 -9.05
C SER A 211 3.60 -8.85 -9.86
N ILE A 212 2.31 -9.16 -10.03
CA ILE A 212 1.36 -8.29 -10.73
C ILE A 212 1.25 -6.95 -10.01
N LEU A 213 1.15 -6.94 -8.68
CA LEU A 213 1.09 -5.72 -7.89
C LEU A 213 2.30 -4.82 -8.13
N PHE A 214 3.51 -5.35 -7.95
CA PHE A 214 4.72 -4.55 -8.14
C PHE A 214 4.95 -4.14 -9.60
N GLY A 215 4.57 -4.98 -10.56
CA GLY A 215 4.61 -4.64 -11.97
C GLY A 215 3.70 -3.45 -12.31
N VAL A 216 2.46 -3.48 -11.84
CA VAL A 216 1.50 -2.37 -12.02
C VAL A 216 1.97 -1.10 -11.32
N LEU A 217 2.45 -1.19 -10.07
CA LEU A 217 2.99 -0.04 -9.33
C LEU A 217 4.18 0.59 -10.05
N GLY A 218 5.06 -0.24 -10.61
CA GLY A 218 6.21 0.24 -11.39
C GLY A 218 5.81 0.96 -12.67
N ILE A 219 4.79 0.49 -13.38
CA ILE A 219 4.23 1.15 -14.56
C ILE A 219 3.61 2.50 -14.18
N ILE A 220 2.78 2.54 -13.13
CA ILE A 220 2.15 3.77 -12.65
C ILE A 220 3.22 4.81 -12.25
N ALA A 221 4.24 4.41 -11.49
CA ALA A 221 5.34 5.28 -11.13
C ALA A 221 6.09 5.81 -12.36
N SER A 222 6.23 4.99 -13.42
CA SER A 222 6.84 5.39 -14.69
C SER A 222 6.01 6.40 -15.47
N ILE A 223 4.69 6.24 -15.50
CA ILE A 223 3.76 7.18 -16.15
C ILE A 223 3.83 8.56 -15.50
N ILE A 224 3.91 8.61 -14.15
CA ILE A 224 4.02 9.88 -13.40
C ILE A 224 5.26 10.65 -13.81
N THR A 225 6.36 9.97 -14.17
CA THR A 225 7.59 10.65 -14.60
C THR A 225 7.53 11.23 -16.00
N ARG A 226 6.46 11.00 -16.77
CA ARG A 226 6.30 11.41 -18.20
C ARG A 226 7.47 10.97 -19.11
N GLN A 227 8.26 9.99 -18.69
CA GLN A 227 9.43 9.49 -19.41
C GLN A 227 9.33 8.02 -19.78
N ILE A 228 8.18 7.59 -20.30
CA ILE A 228 7.90 6.19 -20.60
C ILE A 228 8.95 5.60 -21.57
N LYS A 229 9.33 6.36 -22.61
CA LYS A 229 10.15 5.89 -23.73
C LYS A 229 11.60 5.55 -23.33
N ASN A 230 12.13 6.16 -22.27
CA ASN A 230 13.54 5.99 -21.86
C ASN A 230 13.70 5.56 -20.38
N ASN A 231 12.63 5.05 -19.75
CA ASN A 231 12.65 4.65 -18.36
C ASN A 231 12.90 3.13 -18.24
N LYS A 232 14.09 2.77 -17.74
CA LYS A 232 14.44 1.36 -17.46
C LYS A 232 13.42 0.69 -16.52
N GLY A 233 12.89 1.41 -15.55
CA GLY A 233 11.88 0.92 -14.62
C GLY A 233 10.59 0.47 -15.31
N PHE A 234 10.11 1.21 -16.33
CA PHE A 234 8.97 0.81 -17.15
C PHE A 234 9.22 -0.53 -17.85
N LYS A 235 10.38 -0.69 -18.47
CA LYS A 235 10.76 -1.94 -19.16
C LYS A 235 10.80 -3.12 -18.20
N TYR A 236 11.43 -2.96 -17.03
CA TYR A 236 11.51 -4.03 -16.04
C TYR A 236 10.13 -4.38 -15.45
N SER A 237 9.27 -3.38 -15.20
CA SER A 237 7.91 -3.60 -14.73
C SER A 237 7.08 -4.37 -15.77
N LEU A 238 7.24 -4.02 -17.06
CA LEU A 238 6.58 -4.72 -18.16
C LEU A 238 7.09 -6.15 -18.29
N TYR A 239 8.41 -6.36 -18.20
CA TYR A 239 9.00 -7.70 -18.24
C TYR A 239 8.53 -8.57 -17.09
N GLY A 240 8.45 -8.04 -15.87
CA GLY A 240 7.91 -8.75 -14.72
C GLY A 240 6.45 -9.17 -14.92
N LEU A 241 5.60 -8.29 -15.46
CA LEU A 241 4.22 -8.62 -15.80
C LEU A 241 4.11 -9.70 -16.89
N VAL A 242 4.84 -9.54 -17.98
CA VAL A 242 4.84 -10.52 -19.08
C VAL A 242 5.31 -11.88 -18.58
N LEU A 243 6.38 -11.92 -17.80
CA LEU A 243 6.90 -13.16 -17.21
C LEU A 243 5.86 -13.83 -16.31
N THR A 244 5.18 -13.05 -15.45
CA THR A 244 4.14 -13.57 -14.57
C THR A 244 2.96 -14.14 -15.34
N ILE A 245 2.48 -13.43 -16.36
CA ILE A 245 1.39 -13.91 -17.22
C ILE A 245 1.80 -15.19 -17.95
N SER A 246 3.04 -15.25 -18.45
CA SER A 246 3.57 -16.46 -19.12
C SER A 246 3.60 -17.66 -18.18
N ILE A 247 4.01 -17.47 -16.92
CA ILE A 247 4.01 -18.54 -15.91
C ILE A 247 2.58 -18.99 -15.59
N ILE A 248 1.62 -18.07 -15.49
CA ILE A 248 0.20 -18.40 -15.25
C ILE A 248 -0.33 -19.25 -16.40
N ILE A 249 -0.10 -18.84 -17.65
CA ILE A 249 -0.53 -19.56 -18.85
C ILE A 249 0.08 -20.96 -18.86
N LEU A 250 1.39 -21.07 -18.61
CA LEU A 250 2.09 -22.36 -18.57
C LEU A 250 1.49 -23.28 -17.50
N LYS A 251 1.19 -22.76 -16.34
CA LYS A 251 0.57 -23.52 -15.25
C LYS A 251 -0.83 -24.00 -15.60
N MET A 252 -1.65 -23.14 -16.24
CA MET A 252 -2.98 -23.52 -16.72
C MET A 252 -2.90 -24.63 -17.79
N LEU A 253 -1.92 -24.54 -18.71
CA LEU A 253 -1.68 -25.54 -19.72
C LEU A 253 -1.28 -26.89 -19.08
N MET A 254 -0.34 -26.87 -18.13
CA MET A 254 0.08 -28.08 -17.42
C MET A 254 -1.07 -28.72 -16.64
N LEU A 255 -1.95 -27.92 -16.02
CA LEU A 255 -3.13 -28.41 -15.31
C LEU A 255 -4.12 -29.06 -16.30
N ALA A 256 -4.35 -28.45 -17.46
CA ALA A 256 -5.21 -29.00 -18.50
C ALA A 256 -4.69 -30.33 -19.03
N ILE A 257 -3.37 -30.43 -19.27
CA ILE A 257 -2.73 -31.69 -19.70
C ILE A 257 -2.86 -32.75 -18.61
N ALA A 258 -2.57 -32.42 -17.35
CA ALA A 258 -2.70 -33.35 -16.24
C ALA A 258 -4.14 -33.88 -16.09
N ASN A 259 -5.13 -32.99 -16.18
CA ASN A 259 -6.55 -33.40 -16.13
C ASN A 259 -6.93 -34.30 -17.34
N GLY A 260 -6.43 -34.00 -18.52
CA GLY A 260 -6.64 -34.83 -19.70
C GLY A 260 -6.05 -36.23 -19.53
N ILE A 261 -4.82 -36.35 -18.99
CA ILE A 261 -4.19 -37.64 -18.69
C ILE A 261 -5.01 -38.40 -17.64
N VAL A 262 -5.43 -37.77 -16.55
CA VAL A 262 -6.21 -38.43 -15.51
C VAL A 262 -7.55 -38.93 -16.05
N GLN A 263 -8.25 -38.14 -16.85
CA GLN A 263 -9.49 -38.57 -17.49
C GLN A 263 -9.26 -39.72 -18.50
N GLY A 264 -8.18 -39.69 -19.27
CA GLY A 264 -7.81 -40.79 -20.16
C GLY A 264 -7.56 -42.09 -19.41
N ILE A 265 -6.86 -42.03 -18.29
CA ILE A 265 -6.62 -43.21 -17.43
C ILE A 265 -7.91 -43.74 -16.85
N LEU A 266 -8.79 -42.87 -16.33
CA LEU A 266 -10.09 -43.28 -15.78
C LEU A 266 -10.98 -43.92 -16.88
N TYR A 267 -10.97 -43.40 -18.08
CA TYR A 267 -11.68 -43.98 -19.23
C TYR A 267 -11.16 -45.39 -19.58
N ILE A 268 -9.84 -45.62 -19.63
CA ILE A 268 -9.23 -46.93 -19.87
C ILE A 268 -9.62 -47.91 -18.78
N LEU A 269 -9.56 -47.47 -17.49
CA LEU A 269 -9.95 -48.33 -16.35
C LEU A 269 -11.42 -48.72 -16.42
N SER A 270 -12.32 -47.83 -16.87
CA SER A 270 -13.74 -48.11 -17.03
C SER A 270 -14.05 -49.13 -18.17
N ILE A 271 -13.12 -49.33 -19.10
CA ILE A 271 -13.26 -50.33 -20.16
C ILE A 271 -12.75 -51.69 -19.70
N ILE A 272 -11.77 -51.70 -18.78
CA ILE A 272 -11.16 -52.96 -18.29
C ILE A 272 -11.96 -53.58 -17.13
N MET A 273 -12.72 -52.78 -16.40
CA MET A 273 -13.66 -53.25 -15.34
C MET A 273 -15.05 -53.54 -15.91
#